data_b361dd5651597edcd108b586c24000a7
#
_entry.id   b361dd5651597edcd108b586c24000a7
#
_cell.length_a   1.000
_cell.length_b   1.000
_cell.length_c   1.000
_cell.angle_alpha   90.00
_cell.angle_beta   90.00
_cell.angle_gamma   90.00
#
_symmetry.space_group_name_H-M   'P 1'
#
loop_
_entity.id
_entity.type
_entity.pdbx_description
1 polymer ?
#
loop_
_entity_poly.entity_id
_entity_poly.type
_entity_poly.pdbx_seq_one_letter_code
_entity_poly.pdbx_strand_id
1 'polypeptide(L)'
;AVAKILKKIVDKEKPNLVFMGKQAIDDDCNQTGQMLSAMMGWPQGTFASKIELKDKSMQVTREVDEGLETIEINLPAIVTCDLRLNEPRYASLPNIMKAKKKPIEQLIAKDLGVDISNRIQHLKVEEPPKRKGGIKVTNVAELVSKLKNEVKVI
;
A
#
# COMPACT_ATOMS: atom_id res chain seq x y z
N ALA A 1 -6.50 12.67 0.37
CA ALA A 1 -7.33 12.87 1.56
C ALA A 1 -6.81 12.01 2.72
N VAL A 2 -6.74 10.67 2.60
CA VAL A 2 -6.41 9.72 3.67
C VAL A 2 -5.06 10.05 4.34
N ALA A 3 -3.97 10.23 3.61
CA ALA A 3 -2.68 10.57 4.17
C ALA A 3 -2.68 11.88 4.99
N LYS A 4 -3.49 12.88 4.60
CA LYS A 4 -3.65 14.12 5.37
C LYS A 4 -4.34 13.88 6.71
N ILE A 5 -5.37 13.04 6.74
CA ILE A 5 -6.07 12.66 7.98
C ILE A 5 -5.12 11.87 8.89
N LEU A 6 -4.43 10.86 8.35
CA LEU A 6 -3.46 10.07 9.08
C LEU A 6 -2.33 10.93 9.67
N LYS A 7 -1.85 11.93 8.92
CA LYS A 7 -0.87 12.88 9.46
C LYS A 7 -1.37 13.55 10.74
N LYS A 8 -2.62 14.01 10.78
CA LYS A 8 -3.19 14.64 11.99
C LYS A 8 -3.29 13.67 13.17
N ILE A 9 -3.57 12.40 12.88
CA ILE A 9 -3.59 11.36 13.92
C ILE A 9 -2.17 11.10 14.42
N VAL A 10 -1.18 10.97 13.53
CA VAL A 10 0.22 10.79 13.90
C VAL A 10 0.74 11.98 14.71
N ASP A 11 0.40 13.22 14.34
CA ASP A 11 0.74 14.43 15.10
C ASP A 11 0.14 14.44 16.51
N LYS A 12 -1.09 13.88 16.67
CA LYS A 12 -1.78 13.73 17.96
C LYS A 12 -1.17 12.65 18.84
N GLU A 13 -1.00 11.44 18.28
CA GLU A 13 -0.57 10.24 19.01
C GLU A 13 0.95 10.16 19.23
N LYS A 14 1.73 10.83 18.37
CA LYS A 14 3.21 10.87 18.40
C LYS A 14 3.87 9.48 18.48
N PRO A 15 3.49 8.53 17.63
CA PRO A 15 4.13 7.22 17.60
C PRO A 15 5.55 7.31 17.07
N ASN A 16 6.39 6.33 17.43
CA ASN A 16 7.72 6.17 16.82
C ASN A 16 7.69 5.30 15.56
N LEU A 17 6.57 4.62 15.32
CA LEU A 17 6.44 3.70 14.18
C LEU A 17 4.98 3.62 13.75
N VAL A 18 4.76 3.73 12.45
CA VAL A 18 3.43 3.57 11.83
C VAL A 18 3.47 2.38 10.88
N PHE A 19 2.65 1.37 11.15
CA PHE A 19 2.42 0.26 10.25
C PHE A 19 1.15 0.47 9.44
N MET A 20 1.22 0.17 8.15
CA MET A 20 0.09 0.27 7.22
C MET A 20 0.08 -0.94 6.28
N GLY A 21 -1.09 -1.29 5.76
CA GLY A 21 -1.14 -2.17 4.60
C GLY A 21 -0.48 -1.51 3.39
N LYS A 22 0.13 -2.30 2.51
CA LYS A 22 0.83 -1.77 1.33
C LYS A 22 -0.12 -1.06 0.36
N GLN A 23 -1.34 -1.56 0.22
CA GLN A 23 -2.31 -1.01 -0.73
C GLN A 23 -3.74 -1.38 -0.32
N ALA A 24 -4.70 -0.60 -0.80
CA ALA A 24 -6.12 -0.91 -0.74
C ALA A 24 -6.54 -1.66 -2.02
N ILE A 25 -7.43 -2.64 -1.90
CA ILE A 25 -7.82 -3.50 -3.03
C ILE A 25 -8.77 -2.81 -4.01
N ASP A 26 -9.43 -1.75 -3.58
CA ASP A 26 -10.42 -1.00 -4.35
C ASP A 26 -9.78 -0.09 -5.41
N ASP A 27 -8.71 0.64 -5.07
CA ASP A 27 -8.04 1.57 -5.97
C ASP A 27 -6.65 1.10 -6.43
N ASP A 28 -6.07 0.16 -5.71
CA ASP A 28 -4.77 -0.48 -6.01
C ASP A 28 -3.60 0.51 -6.23
N CYS A 29 -3.74 1.73 -5.74
CA CYS A 29 -2.79 2.82 -6.01
C CYS A 29 -1.47 2.70 -5.24
N ASN A 30 -1.46 2.04 -4.09
CA ASN A 30 -0.26 1.85 -3.26
C ASN A 30 0.51 3.14 -2.95
N GLN A 31 -0.17 4.20 -2.55
CA GLN A 31 0.42 5.54 -2.38
C GLN A 31 0.31 6.11 -0.98
N THR A 32 -0.65 5.66 -0.17
CA THR A 32 -1.00 6.33 1.10
C THR A 32 0.17 6.35 2.09
N GLY A 33 0.89 5.23 2.26
CA GLY A 33 2.04 5.16 3.16
C GLY A 33 3.18 6.06 2.74
N GLN A 34 3.51 6.05 1.44
CA GLN A 34 4.56 6.89 0.86
C GLN A 34 4.21 8.39 0.97
N MET A 35 2.95 8.75 0.71
CA MET A 35 2.47 10.12 0.91
C MET A 35 2.57 10.55 2.37
N LEU A 36 2.18 9.68 3.30
CA LEU A 36 2.27 9.98 4.73
C LEU A 36 3.73 10.18 5.15
N SER A 37 4.64 9.31 4.70
CA SER A 37 6.08 9.44 4.94
C SER A 37 6.61 10.79 4.47
N ALA A 38 6.31 11.18 3.23
CA ALA A 38 6.72 12.45 2.68
C ALA A 38 6.16 13.64 3.47
N MET A 39 4.88 13.58 3.89
CA MET A 39 4.23 14.64 4.67
C MET A 39 4.75 14.76 6.09
N MET A 40 5.28 13.68 6.68
CA MET A 40 5.91 13.66 8.00
C MET A 40 7.40 13.99 7.95
N GLY A 41 8.05 13.87 6.79
CA GLY A 41 9.50 13.92 6.66
C GLY A 41 10.18 12.72 7.33
N TRP A 42 9.50 11.59 7.45
CA TRP A 42 10.00 10.37 8.07
C TRP A 42 10.49 9.37 7.02
N PRO A 43 11.50 8.55 7.34
CA PRO A 43 11.91 7.46 6.47
C PRO A 43 10.79 6.43 6.30
N GLN A 44 10.85 5.69 5.20
CA GLN A 44 9.85 4.67 4.87
C GLN A 44 10.49 3.33 4.53
N GLY A 45 9.85 2.25 4.97
CA GLY A 45 10.10 0.89 4.53
C GLY A 45 8.86 0.35 3.83
N THR A 46 8.90 0.24 2.50
CA THR A 46 7.73 -0.20 1.71
C THR A 46 7.77 -1.69 1.40
N PHE A 47 6.59 -2.32 1.32
CA PHE A 47 6.44 -3.74 0.97
C PHE A 47 7.18 -4.70 1.92
N ALA A 48 7.23 -4.36 3.20
CA ALA A 48 8.00 -5.13 4.18
C ALA A 48 7.53 -6.59 4.25
N SER A 49 8.43 -7.53 3.97
CA SER A 49 8.23 -8.96 4.15
C SER A 49 8.93 -9.50 5.40
N LYS A 50 9.89 -8.75 5.94
CA LYS A 50 10.56 -9.04 7.22
C LYS A 50 10.98 -7.73 7.88
N ILE A 51 10.87 -7.67 9.21
CA ILE A 51 11.27 -6.51 10.01
C ILE A 51 12.06 -6.97 11.22
N GLU A 52 13.18 -6.32 11.48
CA GLU A 52 13.98 -6.51 12.70
C GLU A 52 14.15 -5.14 13.38
N LEU A 53 13.54 -5.00 14.57
CA LEU A 53 13.62 -3.76 15.36
C LEU A 53 14.92 -3.72 16.14
N LYS A 54 15.53 -2.53 16.17
CA LYS A 54 16.65 -2.13 17.02
C LYS A 54 16.22 -0.92 17.87
N ASP A 55 17.06 -0.46 18.79
CA ASP A 55 16.68 0.63 19.71
C ASP A 55 16.26 1.92 19.00
N LYS A 56 16.98 2.36 17.97
CA LYS A 56 16.73 3.63 17.26
C LYS A 56 16.55 3.47 15.76
N SER A 57 16.64 2.26 15.26
CA SER A 57 16.50 1.92 13.85
C SER A 57 15.77 0.61 13.67
N MET A 58 15.47 0.26 12.43
CA MET A 58 14.93 -1.03 12.06
C MET A 58 15.49 -1.47 10.72
N GLN A 59 15.66 -2.77 10.55
CA GLN A 59 15.93 -3.37 9.25
C GLN A 59 14.62 -3.84 8.63
N VAL A 60 14.40 -3.47 7.38
CA VAL A 60 13.22 -3.83 6.60
C VAL A 60 13.68 -4.58 5.37
N THR A 61 13.27 -5.84 5.25
CA THR A 61 13.48 -6.63 4.04
C THR A 61 12.23 -6.56 3.19
N ARG A 62 12.42 -6.29 1.90
CA ARG A 62 11.36 -6.15 0.90
C ARG A 62 11.74 -6.84 -0.41
N GLU A 63 10.77 -7.18 -1.22
CA GLU A 63 10.99 -7.73 -2.54
C GLU A 63 11.06 -6.60 -3.57
N VAL A 64 12.07 -6.65 -4.42
CA VAL A 64 12.30 -5.77 -5.57
C VAL A 64 12.50 -6.64 -6.82
N ASP A 65 12.59 -6.02 -8.00
CA ASP A 65 12.67 -6.76 -9.26
C ASP A 65 13.89 -7.71 -9.33
N GLU A 66 15.02 -7.31 -8.74
CA GLU A 66 16.24 -8.11 -8.70
C GLU A 66 16.28 -9.14 -7.55
N GLY A 67 15.28 -9.18 -6.66
CA GLY A 67 15.22 -10.12 -5.54
C GLY A 67 14.84 -9.50 -4.22
N LEU A 68 15.57 -9.83 -3.15
CA LEU A 68 15.33 -9.27 -1.81
C LEU A 68 16.33 -8.17 -1.48
N GLU A 69 15.79 -7.03 -1.07
CA GLU A 69 16.57 -5.90 -0.57
C GLU A 69 16.32 -5.74 0.94
N THR A 70 17.38 -5.53 1.71
CA THR A 70 17.26 -5.17 3.13
C THR A 70 17.83 -3.77 3.34
N ILE A 71 16.98 -2.87 3.82
CA ILE A 71 17.36 -1.50 4.14
C ILE A 71 17.32 -1.28 5.66
N GLU A 72 18.18 -0.41 6.16
CA GLU A 72 18.11 0.08 7.54
C GLU A 72 17.56 1.50 7.55
N ILE A 73 16.53 1.74 8.36
CA ILE A 73 15.88 3.04 8.50
C ILE A 73 15.82 3.46 9.95
N ASN A 74 16.00 4.76 10.21
CA ASN A 74 15.91 5.32 11.56
C ASN A 74 14.44 5.50 11.99
N LEU A 75 14.19 5.44 13.29
CA LEU A 75 12.91 5.80 13.88
C LEU A 75 12.88 7.33 14.20
N PRO A 76 11.73 8.00 14.12
CA PRO A 76 10.42 7.46 13.74
C PRO A 76 10.32 7.13 12.24
N ALA A 77 9.51 6.13 11.89
CA ALA A 77 9.41 5.62 10.51
C ALA A 77 7.99 5.19 10.14
N ILE A 78 7.74 5.09 8.84
CA ILE A 78 6.50 4.54 8.30
C ILE A 78 6.82 3.29 7.50
N VAL A 79 6.08 2.21 7.76
CA VAL A 79 6.26 0.93 7.10
C VAL A 79 4.96 0.48 6.46
N THR A 80 5.03 0.13 5.19
CA THR A 80 3.92 -0.57 4.52
C THR A 80 4.21 -2.06 4.45
N CYS A 81 3.24 -2.88 4.85
CA CYS A 81 3.41 -4.30 5.04
C CYS A 81 2.92 -5.10 3.83
N ASP A 82 3.73 -6.05 3.40
CA ASP A 82 3.33 -7.09 2.47
C ASP A 82 2.59 -8.22 3.21
N LEU A 83 1.79 -8.98 2.48
CA LEU A 83 1.03 -10.10 3.02
C LEU A 83 1.91 -11.22 3.64
N ARG A 84 3.19 -11.28 3.27
CA ARG A 84 4.16 -12.28 3.75
C ARG A 84 4.86 -11.89 5.05
N LEU A 85 4.63 -10.67 5.57
CA LEU A 85 5.27 -10.22 6.81
C LEU A 85 4.97 -11.13 7.99
N ASN A 86 3.71 -11.51 8.16
CA ASN A 86 3.24 -12.40 9.21
C ASN A 86 2.09 -13.29 8.74
N GLU A 87 2.00 -14.50 9.29
CA GLU A 87 0.81 -15.30 9.16
C GLU A 87 -0.30 -14.75 10.08
N PRO A 88 -1.51 -14.46 9.55
CA PRO A 88 -2.60 -13.93 10.35
C PRO A 88 -3.06 -14.91 11.42
N ARG A 89 -3.20 -14.42 12.66
CA ARG A 89 -3.71 -15.22 13.79
C ARG A 89 -5.23 -15.19 13.85
N TYR A 90 -5.84 -16.31 14.20
CA TYR A 90 -7.27 -16.34 14.53
C TYR A 90 -7.54 -15.69 15.88
N ALA A 91 -8.61 -14.89 15.94
CA ALA A 91 -9.07 -14.32 17.21
C ALA A 91 -9.78 -15.38 18.05
N SER A 92 -9.37 -15.55 19.30
CA SER A 92 -10.08 -16.43 20.24
C SER A 92 -11.41 -15.80 20.69
N LEU A 93 -12.40 -16.63 21.06
CA LEU A 93 -13.69 -16.14 21.52
C LEU A 93 -13.60 -15.13 22.69
N PRO A 94 -12.77 -15.35 23.73
CA PRO A 94 -12.58 -14.35 24.77
C PRO A 94 -12.06 -13.01 24.26
N ASN A 95 -11.16 -13.00 23.26
CA ASN A 95 -10.64 -11.77 22.66
C ASN A 95 -11.68 -11.05 21.83
N ILE A 96 -12.52 -11.77 21.09
CA ILE A 96 -13.68 -11.20 20.37
C ILE A 96 -14.63 -10.50 21.36
N MET A 97 -14.94 -11.14 22.49
CA MET A 97 -15.81 -10.56 23.52
C MET A 97 -15.20 -9.32 24.20
N LYS A 98 -13.88 -9.33 24.43
CA LYS A 98 -13.17 -8.15 24.94
C LYS A 98 -13.17 -7.02 23.92
N ALA A 99 -12.94 -7.32 22.63
CA ALA A 99 -12.93 -6.32 21.57
C ALA A 99 -14.27 -5.59 21.42
N LYS A 100 -15.39 -6.30 21.56
CA LYS A 100 -16.75 -5.70 21.52
C LYS A 100 -16.99 -4.63 22.60
N LYS A 101 -16.24 -4.66 23.70
CA LYS A 101 -16.35 -3.71 24.83
C LYS A 101 -15.36 -2.55 24.74
N LYS A 102 -14.45 -2.54 23.73
CA LYS A 102 -13.50 -1.45 23.56
C LYS A 102 -14.21 -0.20 23.03
N PRO A 103 -13.88 0.98 23.58
CA PRO A 103 -14.41 2.24 23.03
C PRO A 103 -13.85 2.47 21.61
N ILE A 104 -14.70 3.03 20.76
CA ILE A 104 -14.32 3.47 19.40
C ILE A 104 -14.43 4.98 19.40
N GLU A 105 -13.30 5.67 19.24
CA GLU A 105 -13.28 7.11 19.05
C GLU A 105 -13.64 7.43 17.58
N GLN A 106 -14.64 8.28 17.39
CA GLN A 106 -15.03 8.75 16.06
C GLN A 106 -14.51 10.16 15.84
N LEU A 107 -13.74 10.34 14.78
CA LEU A 107 -13.16 11.62 14.40
C LEU A 107 -13.75 12.08 13.06
N ILE A 108 -14.07 13.37 12.97
CA ILE A 108 -14.58 13.98 11.74
C ILE A 108 -13.43 14.76 11.09
N ALA A 109 -13.20 14.54 9.80
CA ALA A 109 -12.10 15.17 9.06
C ALA A 109 -12.13 16.72 9.13
N LYS A 110 -13.33 17.30 9.16
CA LYS A 110 -13.52 18.76 9.32
C LYS A 110 -12.96 19.25 10.66
N ASP A 111 -13.19 18.51 11.74
CA ASP A 111 -12.75 18.90 13.08
C ASP A 111 -11.23 18.76 13.23
N LEU A 112 -10.62 17.90 12.42
CA LEU A 112 -9.16 17.78 12.28
C LEU A 112 -8.55 18.90 11.41
N GLY A 113 -9.35 19.77 10.85
CA GLY A 113 -8.90 20.84 9.94
C GLY A 113 -8.29 20.31 8.63
N VAL A 114 -8.80 19.17 8.14
CA VAL A 114 -8.31 18.55 6.90
C VAL A 114 -9.28 18.83 5.75
N ASP A 115 -8.77 19.46 4.69
CA ASP A 115 -9.49 19.56 3.43
C ASP A 115 -9.47 18.21 2.70
N ILE A 116 -10.66 17.61 2.59
CA ILE A 116 -10.92 16.34 1.89
C ILE A 116 -11.71 16.55 0.59
N SER A 117 -11.84 17.79 0.11
CA SER A 117 -12.58 18.09 -1.11
C SER A 117 -12.02 17.30 -2.31
N ASN A 118 -12.93 16.77 -3.11
CA ASN A 118 -12.57 16.07 -4.33
C ASN A 118 -11.98 17.06 -5.35
N ARG A 119 -10.83 16.70 -5.90
CA ARG A 119 -10.19 17.44 -7.00
C ARG A 119 -10.45 16.81 -8.36
N ILE A 120 -11.10 15.66 -8.39
CA ILE A 120 -11.43 14.88 -9.58
C ILE A 120 -12.94 14.68 -9.60
N GLN A 121 -13.57 14.95 -10.74
CA GLN A 121 -14.97 14.65 -10.99
C GLN A 121 -15.07 13.47 -11.94
N HIS A 122 -15.78 12.41 -11.52
CA HIS A 122 -16.12 11.30 -12.40
C HIS A 122 -17.19 11.78 -13.39
N LEU A 123 -16.84 11.82 -14.67
CA LEU A 123 -17.77 12.22 -15.72
C LEU A 123 -18.60 11.05 -16.25
N LYS A 124 -18.01 9.88 -16.34
CA LYS A 124 -18.63 8.67 -16.90
C LYS A 124 -17.94 7.41 -16.38
N VAL A 125 -18.72 6.36 -16.17
CA VAL A 125 -18.23 5.00 -15.87
C VAL A 125 -18.81 4.08 -16.91
N GLU A 126 -17.98 3.34 -17.63
CA GLU A 126 -18.37 2.40 -18.69
C GLU A 126 -17.63 1.08 -18.51
N GLU A 127 -18.25 0.00 -18.96
CA GLU A 127 -17.54 -1.26 -19.07
C GLU A 127 -16.41 -1.16 -20.11
N PRO A 128 -15.23 -1.73 -19.85
CA PRO A 128 -14.19 -1.77 -20.85
C PRO A 128 -14.66 -2.56 -22.08
N PRO A 129 -14.21 -2.18 -23.30
CA PRO A 129 -14.58 -2.91 -24.51
C PRO A 129 -14.10 -4.36 -24.41
N LYS A 130 -14.94 -5.30 -24.83
CA LYS A 130 -14.59 -6.72 -24.84
C LYS A 130 -13.38 -6.95 -25.73
N ARG A 131 -12.32 -7.49 -25.14
CA ARG A 131 -11.11 -7.87 -25.88
C ARG A 131 -11.39 -9.14 -26.67
N LYS A 132 -10.98 -9.17 -27.93
CA LYS A 132 -10.98 -10.40 -28.74
C LYS A 132 -9.89 -11.34 -28.18
N GLY A 133 -10.15 -12.64 -28.24
CA GLY A 133 -9.14 -13.63 -27.87
C GLY A 133 -7.90 -13.50 -28.73
N GLY A 134 -6.74 -13.82 -28.15
CA GLY A 134 -5.47 -13.83 -28.88
C GLY A 134 -5.40 -14.95 -29.93
N ILE A 135 -4.43 -14.87 -30.81
CA ILE A 135 -4.14 -15.90 -31.81
C ILE A 135 -3.05 -16.82 -31.25
N LYS A 136 -3.27 -18.13 -31.31
CA LYS A 136 -2.22 -19.09 -30.96
C LYS A 136 -1.24 -19.19 -32.12
N VAL A 137 0.04 -19.12 -31.80
CA VAL A 137 1.13 -19.28 -32.78
C VAL A 137 1.84 -20.61 -32.56
N THR A 138 2.46 -21.14 -33.61
CA THR A 138 3.06 -22.49 -33.59
C THR A 138 4.49 -22.47 -33.07
N ASN A 139 5.20 -21.35 -33.18
CA ASN A 139 6.59 -21.21 -32.76
C ASN A 139 6.94 -19.74 -32.50
N VAL A 140 8.14 -19.53 -31.92
CA VAL A 140 8.66 -18.21 -31.56
C VAL A 140 8.89 -17.31 -32.76
N ALA A 141 9.36 -17.87 -33.89
CA ALA A 141 9.61 -17.09 -35.12
C ALA A 141 8.30 -16.48 -35.65
N GLU A 142 7.22 -17.24 -35.68
CA GLU A 142 5.89 -16.74 -36.02
C GLU A 142 5.41 -15.64 -35.07
N LEU A 143 5.61 -15.82 -33.75
CA LEU A 143 5.28 -14.79 -32.76
C LEU A 143 6.00 -13.47 -33.04
N VAL A 144 7.33 -13.54 -33.19
CA VAL A 144 8.15 -12.35 -33.48
C VAL A 144 7.72 -11.70 -34.77
N SER A 145 7.48 -12.48 -35.84
CA SER A 145 7.00 -11.95 -37.13
C SER A 145 5.68 -11.21 -36.99
N LYS A 146 4.72 -11.76 -36.25
CA LYS A 146 3.42 -11.12 -36.01
C LYS A 146 3.55 -9.84 -35.20
N LEU A 147 4.33 -9.86 -34.10
CA LEU A 147 4.57 -8.69 -33.26
C LEU A 147 5.24 -7.55 -34.05
N LYS A 148 6.18 -7.89 -34.94
CA LYS A 148 6.92 -6.92 -35.77
C LYS A 148 6.11 -6.38 -36.94
N ASN A 149 5.46 -7.27 -37.69
CA ASN A 149 4.89 -6.90 -39.00
C ASN A 149 3.38 -6.57 -38.92
N GLU A 150 2.62 -7.22 -38.00
CA GLU A 150 1.18 -7.02 -37.86
C GLU A 150 0.86 -6.03 -36.77
N VAL A 151 1.38 -6.26 -35.54
CA VAL A 151 1.08 -5.44 -34.36
C VAL A 151 2.00 -4.23 -34.23
N LYS A 152 3.23 -4.32 -34.76
CA LYS A 152 4.25 -3.25 -34.79
C LYS A 152 4.61 -2.73 -33.38
N VAL A 153 4.82 -3.62 -32.44
CA VAL A 153 5.20 -3.30 -31.05
C VAL A 153 6.68 -3.60 -30.74
N ILE A 154 7.36 -4.27 -31.67
CA ILE A 154 8.82 -4.53 -31.61
C ILE A 154 9.46 -4.24 -32.99
#